data_6b3a514609d133a430cebb5036268615
#
_entry.id   6b3a514609d133a430cebb5036268615
#
_cell.length_a   1.000
_cell.length_b   1.000
_cell.length_c   1.000
_cell.angle_alpha   90.00
_cell.angle_beta   90.00
_cell.angle_gamma   90.00
#
_symmetry.space_group_name_H-M   'P 1'
#
loop_
_entity.id
_entity.type
_entity.pdbx_description
1 polymer ?
#
loop_
_entity_poly.entity_id
_entity_poly.type
_entity_poly.pdbx_seq_one_letter_code
_entity_poly.pdbx_strand_id
1 'polypeptide(L)'
;EPTGFASTIMCMGNPLIYYIGAACMVAMFVLLVVKYIGIKGGLRFRQGDGNLTVGLIVLGFLTQYLPWVLVPRSMYMYHYFASVPFIILATMYMFNLIPNAKAKRMLLIGYVVLSGVFFVMFYPYASGMLTPTWWLDWLKWFPKLYY
;
A
#
# COMPACT_ATOMS: atom_id res chain seq x y z
N GLU A 1 -8.57 -25.52 -24.62
CA GLU A 1 -7.44 -24.73 -24.12
C GLU A 1 -6.17 -25.52 -24.33
N PRO A 2 -5.07 -24.90 -24.81
CA PRO A 2 -3.80 -25.62 -24.91
C PRO A 2 -3.37 -26.03 -23.50
N THR A 3 -3.13 -27.32 -23.31
CA THR A 3 -2.70 -27.91 -22.05
C THR A 3 -1.45 -27.17 -21.52
N GLY A 4 -1.57 -26.49 -20.38
CA GLY A 4 -0.47 -25.75 -19.74
C GLY A 4 -0.55 -24.24 -19.79
N PHE A 5 -1.63 -23.64 -20.33
CA PHE A 5 -1.89 -22.21 -20.29
C PHE A 5 -3.27 -21.93 -19.68
N ALA A 6 -3.35 -20.90 -18.86
CA ALA A 6 -4.60 -20.44 -18.29
C ALA A 6 -4.71 -18.91 -18.45
N SER A 7 -5.94 -18.44 -18.61
CA SER A 7 -6.27 -17.02 -18.58
C SER A 7 -7.09 -16.75 -17.33
N THR A 8 -6.59 -15.88 -16.48
CA THR A 8 -7.28 -15.45 -15.26
C THR A 8 -7.34 -13.94 -15.22
N ILE A 9 -8.51 -13.40 -14.86
CA ILE A 9 -8.68 -11.96 -14.63
C ILE A 9 -8.94 -11.78 -13.15
N MET A 10 -7.98 -11.20 -12.46
CA MET A 10 -8.07 -10.93 -11.03
C MET A 10 -7.89 -9.45 -10.77
N CYS A 11 -8.82 -8.84 -10.07
CA CYS A 11 -8.67 -7.46 -9.62
C CYS A 11 -7.70 -7.43 -8.42
N MET A 12 -6.42 -7.35 -8.70
CA MET A 12 -5.36 -7.35 -7.70
C MET A 12 -4.53 -6.07 -7.80
N GLY A 13 -4.41 -5.35 -6.70
CA GLY A 13 -3.51 -4.21 -6.64
C GLY A 13 -2.05 -4.66 -6.44
N ASN A 14 -1.11 -3.72 -6.61
CA ASN A 14 0.32 -4.00 -6.39
C ASN A 14 0.57 -4.33 -4.90
N PRO A 15 0.97 -5.56 -4.54
CA PRO A 15 1.11 -5.97 -3.15
C PRO A 15 2.10 -5.11 -2.37
N LEU A 16 3.19 -4.68 -3.02
CA LEU A 16 4.20 -3.85 -2.38
C LEU A 16 3.64 -2.51 -1.92
N ILE A 17 2.87 -1.84 -2.79
CA ILE A 17 2.25 -0.54 -2.48
C ILE A 17 1.27 -0.71 -1.33
N TYR A 18 0.46 -1.77 -1.33
CA TYR A 18 -0.52 -2.00 -0.29
C TYR A 18 0.12 -2.32 1.07
N TYR A 19 1.08 -3.25 1.12
CA TYR A 19 1.70 -3.65 2.39
C TYR A 19 2.57 -2.54 2.99
N ILE A 20 3.45 -1.92 2.19
CA ILE A 20 4.29 -0.82 2.66
C ILE A 20 3.42 0.39 3.01
N GLY A 21 2.44 0.72 2.17
CA GLY A 21 1.55 1.84 2.41
C GLY A 21 0.71 1.66 3.68
N ALA A 22 0.17 0.47 3.90
CA ALA A 22 -0.57 0.16 5.13
C ALA A 22 0.33 0.26 6.38
N ALA A 23 1.55 -0.29 6.31
CA ALA A 23 2.51 -0.18 7.41
C ALA A 23 2.87 1.29 7.71
N CYS A 24 3.12 2.10 6.68
CA CYS A 24 3.38 3.53 6.83
C CYS A 24 2.17 4.28 7.40
N MET A 25 0.95 3.92 7.00
CA MET A 25 -0.27 4.53 7.52
C MET A 25 -0.46 4.22 9.00
N VAL A 26 -0.25 2.95 9.40
CA VAL A 26 -0.30 2.55 10.82
C VAL A 26 0.78 3.30 11.63
N ALA A 27 2.01 3.37 11.10
CA ALA A 27 3.08 4.12 11.75
C ALA A 27 2.72 5.61 11.93
N MET A 28 2.14 6.25 10.89
CA MET A 28 1.67 7.64 10.98
C MET A 28 0.58 7.80 12.04
N PHE A 29 -0.38 6.88 12.08
CA PHE A 29 -1.44 6.91 13.08
C PHE A 29 -0.88 6.79 14.50
N VAL A 30 0.03 5.84 14.72
CA VAL A 30 0.72 5.66 16.02
C VAL A 30 1.48 6.92 16.41
N LEU A 31 2.22 7.52 15.49
CA LEU A 31 2.96 8.77 15.74
C LEU A 31 2.03 9.93 16.12
N LEU A 32 0.86 10.02 15.48
CA LEU A 32 -0.17 11.01 15.83
C LEU A 32 -0.69 10.81 17.25
N VAL A 33 -1.05 9.57 17.60
CA VAL A 33 -1.56 9.19 18.92
C VAL A 33 -0.52 9.45 20.00
N VAL A 34 0.72 8.99 19.80
CA VAL A 34 1.85 9.19 20.75
C VAL A 34 2.07 10.68 21.02
N LYS A 35 2.01 11.49 19.97
CA LYS A 35 2.14 12.94 20.10
C LYS A 35 0.96 13.58 20.84
N TYR A 36 -0.25 13.13 20.55
CA TYR A 36 -1.46 13.65 21.20
C TYR A 36 -1.49 13.32 22.70
N ILE A 37 -1.03 12.11 23.10
CA ILE A 37 -0.97 11.67 24.50
C ILE A 37 0.21 12.33 25.25
N GLY A 38 1.09 13.08 24.55
CA GLY A 38 2.19 13.82 25.20
C GLY A 38 3.35 12.94 25.69
N ILE A 39 3.51 11.74 25.15
CA ILE A 39 4.65 10.88 25.47
C ILE A 39 5.91 11.52 24.90
N LYS A 40 6.71 12.13 25.79
CA LYS A 40 8.02 12.72 25.47
C LYS A 40 9.00 11.60 25.14
N GLY A 41 9.23 11.32 23.88
CA GLY A 41 10.22 10.30 23.49
C GLY A 41 10.07 9.77 22.07
N GLY A 42 9.22 10.37 21.24
CA GLY A 42 9.02 9.95 19.84
C GLY A 42 9.81 10.77 18.82
N LEU A 43 9.86 10.26 17.60
CA LEU A 43 10.37 10.93 16.42
C LEU A 43 9.84 12.37 16.36
N ARG A 44 10.74 13.35 16.34
CA ARG A 44 10.38 14.76 16.23
C ARG A 44 9.75 15.01 14.87
N PHE A 45 8.45 15.20 14.83
CA PHE A 45 7.84 15.89 13.69
C PHE A 45 8.48 17.27 13.56
N ARG A 46 8.88 17.64 12.35
CA ARG A 46 9.34 19.01 12.07
C ARG A 46 8.31 19.99 12.62
N GLN A 47 8.71 20.86 13.53
CA GLN A 47 7.85 21.90 14.07
C GLN A 47 7.37 22.78 12.89
N GLY A 48 6.07 22.91 12.76
CA GLY A 48 5.41 23.64 11.68
C GLY A 48 4.25 22.83 11.07
N ASP A 49 4.04 22.96 9.80
CA ASP A 49 2.91 22.41 9.04
C ASP A 49 2.82 20.86 8.99
N GLY A 50 3.82 20.16 9.53
CA GLY A 50 3.87 18.69 9.54
C GLY A 50 2.70 18.04 10.29
N ASN A 51 2.14 18.69 11.30
CA ASN A 51 0.99 18.15 12.05
C ASN A 51 -0.28 18.19 11.21
N LEU A 52 -0.49 19.30 10.51
CA LEU A 52 -1.62 19.46 9.62
C LEU A 52 -1.56 18.44 8.48
N THR A 53 -0.39 18.27 7.87
CA THR A 53 -0.18 17.32 6.77
C THR A 53 -0.46 15.88 7.21
N VAL A 54 0.09 15.45 8.36
CA VAL A 54 -0.16 14.11 8.90
C VAL A 54 -1.64 13.92 9.22
N GLY A 55 -2.24 14.92 9.88
CA GLY A 55 -3.67 14.91 10.20
C GLY A 55 -4.55 14.79 8.97
N LEU A 56 -4.26 15.55 7.92
CA LEU A 56 -5.01 15.50 6.65
C LEU A 56 -4.87 14.16 5.94
N ILE A 57 -3.67 13.57 5.89
CA ILE A 57 -3.46 12.26 5.26
C ILE A 57 -4.22 11.17 6.02
N VAL A 58 -4.10 11.14 7.34
CA VAL A 58 -4.79 10.15 8.18
C VAL A 58 -6.30 10.34 8.13
N LEU A 59 -6.79 11.58 8.22
CA LEU A 59 -8.22 11.88 8.12
C LEU A 59 -8.76 11.49 6.74
N GLY A 60 -8.06 11.85 5.67
CA GLY A 60 -8.44 11.49 4.31
C GLY A 60 -8.50 9.97 4.11
N PHE A 61 -7.54 9.22 4.65
CA PHE A 61 -7.57 7.77 4.64
C PHE A 61 -8.78 7.22 5.41
N LEU A 62 -8.99 7.69 6.63
CA LEU A 62 -10.09 7.22 7.48
C LEU A 62 -11.46 7.52 6.87
N THR A 63 -11.66 8.71 6.30
CA THR A 63 -12.93 9.07 5.65
C THR A 63 -13.25 8.17 4.44
N GLN A 64 -12.24 7.70 3.74
CA GLN A 64 -12.42 6.76 2.63
C GLN A 64 -12.57 5.30 3.08
N TYR A 65 -11.87 4.90 4.13
CA TYR A 65 -11.80 3.51 4.58
C TYR A 65 -12.91 3.14 5.58
N LEU A 66 -13.22 4.02 6.53
CA LEU A 66 -14.13 3.77 7.66
C LEU A 66 -15.57 3.44 7.22
N PRO A 67 -16.18 4.12 6.22
CA PRO A 67 -17.52 3.77 5.75
C PRO A 67 -17.62 2.31 5.30
N TRP A 68 -16.58 1.78 4.68
CA TRP A 68 -16.56 0.41 4.17
C TRP A 68 -16.38 -0.63 5.27
N VAL A 69 -15.66 -0.31 6.34
CA VAL A 69 -15.54 -1.20 7.52
C VAL A 69 -16.87 -1.38 8.22
N LEU A 70 -17.73 -0.36 8.17
CA LEU A 70 -19.03 -0.36 8.84
C LEU A 70 -20.14 -1.09 8.05
N VAL A 71 -19.89 -1.39 6.78
CA VAL A 71 -20.89 -2.06 5.91
C VAL A 71 -20.75 -3.58 6.01
N PRO A 72 -21.75 -4.31 6.49
CA PRO A 72 -21.72 -5.77 6.66
C PRO A 72 -22.03 -6.51 5.35
N ARG A 73 -21.28 -6.23 4.28
CA ARG A 73 -21.38 -6.93 2.99
C ARG A 73 -19.99 -7.22 2.43
N SER A 74 -19.91 -8.18 1.51
CA SER A 74 -18.68 -8.52 0.81
C SER A 74 -18.12 -7.29 0.12
N MET A 75 -16.91 -6.92 0.50
CA MET A 75 -16.22 -5.76 -0.07
C MET A 75 -15.33 -6.20 -1.22
N TYR A 76 -15.45 -5.52 -2.33
CA TYR A 76 -14.58 -5.70 -3.48
C TYR A 76 -13.39 -4.75 -3.41
N MET A 77 -12.28 -5.16 -3.99
CA MET A 77 -11.01 -4.42 -3.99
C MET A 77 -11.14 -2.98 -4.51
N TYR A 78 -12.06 -2.71 -5.44
CA TYR A 78 -12.23 -1.38 -6.00
C TYR A 78 -12.67 -0.31 -4.99
N HIS A 79 -13.34 -0.70 -3.89
CA HIS A 79 -13.70 0.23 -2.83
C HIS A 79 -12.46 0.76 -2.09
N TYR A 80 -11.38 -0.02 -2.09
CA TYR A 80 -10.12 0.37 -1.46
C TYR A 80 -9.29 1.31 -2.34
N PHE A 81 -9.54 1.39 -3.64
CA PHE A 81 -8.77 2.27 -4.55
C PHE A 81 -8.80 3.74 -4.14
N ALA A 82 -9.91 4.22 -3.61
CA ALA A 82 -10.00 5.59 -3.11
C ALA A 82 -9.02 5.90 -1.97
N SER A 83 -8.60 4.87 -1.21
CA SER A 83 -7.63 5.00 -0.12
C SER A 83 -6.17 4.95 -0.60
N VAL A 84 -5.91 4.44 -1.81
CA VAL A 84 -4.54 4.24 -2.34
C VAL A 84 -3.72 5.54 -2.40
N PRO A 85 -4.25 6.69 -2.85
CA PRO A 85 -3.48 7.93 -2.84
C PRO A 85 -2.97 8.31 -1.44
N PHE A 86 -3.78 8.08 -0.42
CA PHE A 86 -3.40 8.41 0.97
C PHE A 86 -2.31 7.49 1.51
N ILE A 87 -2.33 6.20 1.19
CA ILE A 87 -1.24 5.28 1.60
C ILE A 87 0.07 5.58 0.88
N ILE A 88 0.01 6.05 -0.37
CA ILE A 88 1.20 6.51 -1.11
C ILE A 88 1.75 7.79 -0.47
N LEU A 89 0.88 8.77 -0.17
CA LEU A 89 1.29 9.99 0.52
C LEU A 89 1.90 9.70 1.88
N ALA A 90 1.33 8.76 2.64
CA ALA A 90 1.89 8.31 3.91
C ALA A 90 3.30 7.74 3.75
N THR A 91 3.50 6.88 2.73
CA THR A 91 4.82 6.30 2.43
C THR A 91 5.83 7.38 2.07
N MET A 92 5.45 8.34 1.23
CA MET A 92 6.33 9.45 0.84
C MET A 92 6.66 10.36 2.02
N TYR A 93 5.69 10.61 2.90
CA TYR A 93 5.90 11.38 4.11
C TYR A 93 6.89 10.67 5.05
N MET A 94 6.71 9.36 5.28
CA MET A 94 7.60 8.57 6.12
C MET A 94 9.04 8.56 5.57
N PHE A 95 9.22 8.42 4.26
CA PHE A 95 10.54 8.51 3.63
C PHE A 95 11.15 9.91 3.78
N ASN A 96 10.32 10.95 3.80
CA ASN A 96 10.79 12.32 3.98
C ASN A 96 11.29 12.62 5.41
N LEU A 97 10.88 11.83 6.40
CA LEU A 97 11.38 11.94 7.77
C LEU A 97 12.83 11.47 7.93
N ILE A 98 13.38 10.72 6.95
CA ILE A 98 14.74 10.20 6.98
C ILE A 98 15.71 11.38 6.75
N PRO A 99 16.62 11.68 7.72
CA PRO A 99 17.49 12.84 7.63
C PRO A 99 18.59 12.71 6.56
N ASN A 100 18.97 11.46 6.24
CA ASN A 100 20.02 11.19 5.27
C ASN A 100 19.48 11.27 3.83
N ALA A 101 19.85 12.30 3.09
CA ALA A 101 19.39 12.53 1.72
C ALA A 101 19.75 11.39 0.75
N LYS A 102 20.93 10.75 0.94
CA LYS A 102 21.35 9.61 0.10
C LYS A 102 20.47 8.38 0.37
N ALA A 103 20.24 8.06 1.66
CA ALA A 103 19.38 6.95 2.05
C ALA A 103 17.92 7.16 1.58
N LYS A 104 17.38 8.37 1.76
CA LYS A 104 16.05 8.73 1.26
C LYS A 104 15.92 8.51 -0.25
N ARG A 105 16.88 8.99 -1.03
CA ARG A 105 16.88 8.84 -2.50
C ARG A 105 16.97 7.36 -2.90
N MET A 106 17.83 6.59 -2.25
CA MET A 106 17.98 5.16 -2.50
C MET A 106 16.70 4.38 -2.20
N LEU A 107 16.06 4.64 -1.06
CA LEU A 107 14.80 4.02 -0.68
C LEU A 107 13.68 4.38 -1.66
N LEU A 108 13.60 5.64 -2.08
CA LEU A 108 12.59 6.08 -3.04
C LEU A 108 12.77 5.41 -4.40
N ILE A 109 14.00 5.39 -4.93
CA ILE A 109 14.31 4.71 -6.19
C ILE A 109 14.03 3.22 -6.06
N GLY A 110 14.49 2.58 -4.98
CA GLY A 110 14.24 1.16 -4.71
C GLY A 110 12.75 0.84 -4.64
N TYR A 111 11.96 1.67 -3.95
CA TYR A 111 10.51 1.51 -3.86
C TYR A 111 9.83 1.59 -5.24
N VAL A 112 10.20 2.59 -6.06
CA VAL A 112 9.63 2.76 -7.41
C VAL A 112 10.02 1.60 -8.32
N VAL A 113 11.31 1.22 -8.33
CA VAL A 113 11.80 0.09 -9.16
C VAL A 113 11.13 -1.21 -8.74
N LEU A 114 11.08 -1.49 -7.45
CA LEU A 114 10.46 -2.71 -6.94
C LEU A 114 8.96 -2.73 -7.20
N SER A 115 8.27 -1.60 -7.08
CA SER A 115 6.85 -1.49 -7.46
C SER A 115 6.64 -1.77 -8.95
N GLY A 116 7.56 -1.32 -9.80
CA GLY A 116 7.54 -1.62 -11.25
C GLY A 116 7.74 -3.10 -11.53
N VAL A 117 8.69 -3.75 -10.84
CA VAL A 117 8.92 -5.19 -10.97
C VAL A 117 7.68 -5.99 -10.56
N PHE A 118 7.09 -5.68 -9.40
CA PHE A 118 5.85 -6.32 -8.96
C PHE A 118 4.70 -6.07 -9.94
N PHE A 119 4.61 -4.86 -10.49
CA PHE A 119 3.59 -4.57 -11.51
C PHE A 119 3.74 -5.48 -12.74
N VAL A 120 4.94 -5.62 -13.27
CA VAL A 120 5.21 -6.50 -14.43
C VAL A 120 4.93 -7.97 -14.09
N MET A 121 5.32 -8.43 -12.89
CA MET A 121 5.06 -9.80 -12.44
C MET A 121 3.58 -10.13 -12.34
N PHE A 122 2.77 -9.21 -11.83
CA PHE A 122 1.33 -9.42 -11.62
C PHE A 122 0.48 -8.96 -12.81
N TYR A 123 1.08 -8.31 -13.81
CA TYR A 123 0.37 -7.83 -15.00
C TYR A 123 -0.41 -8.93 -15.74
N PRO A 124 0.11 -10.15 -15.95
CA PRO A 124 -0.63 -11.22 -16.60
C PRO A 124 -1.91 -11.61 -15.86
N TYR A 125 -1.91 -11.54 -14.51
CA TYR A 125 -3.11 -11.79 -13.71
C TYR A 125 -4.19 -10.72 -13.88
N ALA A 126 -3.78 -9.47 -14.02
CA ALA A 126 -4.70 -8.35 -14.14
C ALA A 126 -5.24 -8.19 -15.56
N SER A 127 -4.46 -8.56 -16.57
CA SER A 127 -4.78 -8.35 -17.99
C SER A 127 -5.52 -9.52 -18.65
N GLY A 128 -5.60 -10.70 -17.98
CA GLY A 128 -6.20 -11.89 -18.58
C GLY A 128 -5.40 -12.49 -19.74
N MET A 129 -4.09 -12.20 -19.80
CA MET A 129 -3.22 -12.80 -20.82
C MET A 129 -3.09 -14.31 -20.63
N LEU A 130 -3.00 -15.04 -21.74
CA LEU A 130 -2.64 -16.47 -21.73
C LEU A 130 -1.25 -16.63 -21.12
N THR A 131 -1.20 -17.19 -19.92
CA THR A 131 0.03 -17.33 -19.14
C THR A 131 0.27 -18.81 -18.82
N PRO A 132 1.53 -19.30 -18.85
CA PRO A 132 1.83 -20.65 -18.43
C PRO A 132 1.39 -20.92 -17.00
N THR A 133 0.79 -22.08 -16.75
CA THR A 133 0.26 -22.45 -15.42
C THR A 133 1.31 -22.42 -14.33
N TRP A 134 2.56 -22.79 -14.64
CA TRP A 134 3.66 -22.75 -13.68
C TRP A 134 3.96 -21.33 -13.16
N TRP A 135 3.81 -20.31 -13.99
CA TRP A 135 3.96 -18.89 -13.60
C TRP A 135 2.85 -18.46 -12.65
N LEU A 136 1.62 -18.87 -12.96
CA LEU A 136 0.45 -18.59 -12.12
C LEU A 136 0.58 -19.29 -10.77
N ASP A 137 1.03 -20.55 -10.74
CA ASP A 137 1.22 -21.32 -9.50
C ASP A 137 2.31 -20.72 -8.61
N TRP A 138 3.39 -20.21 -9.21
CA TRP A 138 4.47 -19.57 -8.47
C TRP A 138 4.03 -18.25 -7.81
N LEU A 139 3.04 -17.55 -8.39
CA LEU A 139 2.49 -16.32 -7.84
C LEU A 139 1.36 -16.54 -6.82
N LYS A 140 0.89 -17.77 -6.64
CA LYS A 140 -0.11 -18.15 -5.61
C LYS A 140 0.50 -18.19 -4.22
N TRP A 141 0.88 -17.02 -3.69
CA TRP A 141 1.46 -16.92 -2.34
C TRP A 141 0.43 -17.15 -1.22
N PHE A 142 -0.85 -17.04 -1.52
CA PHE A 142 -1.95 -17.22 -0.57
C PHE A 142 -3.01 -18.18 -1.13
N PRO A 143 -2.88 -19.49 -0.87
CA PRO A 143 -3.78 -20.49 -1.45
C PRO A 143 -5.25 -20.34 -1.06
N LYS A 144 -5.55 -19.59 0.02
CA LYS A 144 -6.94 -19.35 0.47
C LYS A 144 -7.66 -18.19 -0.21
N LEU A 145 -7.00 -17.43 -1.08
CA LEU A 145 -7.58 -16.28 -1.78
C LEU A 145 -8.12 -16.62 -3.17
N TYR A 146 -8.07 -17.88 -3.57
CA TYR A 146 -8.37 -18.33 -4.94
C TYR A 146 -9.58 -19.27 -5.01
N TYR A 147 -10.65 -18.96 -4.28
CA TYR A 147 -11.95 -19.63 -4.44
C TYR A 147 -13.00 -18.64 -4.92
#